data_aca157864b4f6f25961d3ea357369f49
#
_entry.id   aca157864b4f6f25961d3ea357369f49
#
_cell.length_a   1.000
_cell.length_b   1.000
_cell.length_c   1.000
_cell.angle_alpha   90.00
_cell.angle_beta   90.00
_cell.angle_gamma   90.00
#
_symmetry.space_group_name_H-M   'P 1'
#
loop_
_entity.id
_entity.type
_entity.pdbx_description
1 polymer ?
#
loop_
_entity_poly.entity_id
_entity_poly.type
_entity_poly.pdbx_seq_one_letter_code
_entity_poly.pdbx_strand_id
1 'polypeptide(L)'
;MAMKELTAYREEIFRRADVRLKKRKTVRRRVLFVCLPLLLSGVIVGSVLLRPYLAGRNVVDTPKTDVRASARLIAIRSEREGLLPGEVVDLMQYVQRGERTEPAQLTAGHAAANDFAVRLLQALQGDDNTLIAPLSALTALCMIANGAAGDTRAQMATALGMTAEAWDDYMAAVRTLLVSTDDVTLEVFNSLWIDGREDFAVNADFLQANADCYGADAYWVPENCSMAEAINAWISEKTDGRITDIANEADGRMWLSLISTLFFEADWTAEWSSVEEGDFTSADGSVKTVDMMVSGAAERVASADGSIAGFVRYYGDGAYAFMALTPCVSTDEGAPHYESVQEMAAALTGEELSAIWQSRRQPSEAFTVFMPKFSAASELSLKEALSAMGMSLAFDGDNADFSGVGRFGECDTHEISEVRQKTTLAADVNGTVGSAGTPIIMGDDGQNIILDSPFLYVIVHAETGVPIFMGTMMDPTV
;
A
#
# COMPACT_ATOMS: atom_id res chain seq x y z
N MET A 1 -1.02 -5.67 26.26
CA MET A 1 0.42 -5.50 26.01
C MET A 1 0.63 -4.84 24.65
N ALA A 2 -0.01 -5.31 23.60
CA ALA A 2 0.06 -4.76 22.23
C ALA A 2 -0.26 -3.25 22.11
N MET A 3 -1.28 -2.75 22.81
CA MET A 3 -1.68 -1.34 22.70
C MET A 3 -0.66 -0.35 23.28
N LYS A 4 0.14 -0.76 24.29
CA LYS A 4 1.24 0.07 24.81
C LYS A 4 2.46 0.09 23.88
N GLU A 5 2.70 -1.00 23.16
CA GLU A 5 3.77 -1.10 22.18
C GLU A 5 3.44 -0.31 20.92
N LEU A 6 2.16 -0.33 20.49
CA LEU A 6 1.67 0.48 19.39
C LEU A 6 1.81 1.99 19.67
N THR A 7 1.50 2.41 20.91
CA THR A 7 1.65 3.82 21.31
C THR A 7 3.12 4.24 21.36
N ALA A 8 4.01 3.40 21.86
CA ALA A 8 5.44 3.67 21.88
C ALA A 8 6.05 3.72 20.47
N TYR A 9 5.60 2.85 19.57
CA TYR A 9 5.98 2.84 18.16
C TYR A 9 5.51 4.11 17.44
N ARG A 10 4.30 4.54 17.70
CA ARG A 10 3.71 5.79 17.22
C ARG A 10 4.54 7.01 17.63
N GLU A 11 4.88 7.13 18.92
CA GLU A 11 5.72 8.22 19.42
C GLU A 11 7.13 8.21 18.79
N GLU A 12 7.68 7.04 18.54
CA GLU A 12 9.00 6.91 17.90
C GLU A 12 8.99 7.33 16.42
N ILE A 13 7.91 7.04 15.67
CA ILE A 13 7.73 7.53 14.29
C ILE A 13 7.71 9.05 14.27
N PHE A 14 6.90 9.69 15.13
CA PHE A 14 6.85 11.15 15.22
C PHE A 14 8.20 11.75 15.59
N ARG A 15 8.90 11.14 16.54
CA ARG A 15 10.24 11.60 16.96
C ARG A 15 11.26 11.49 15.83
N ARG A 16 11.22 10.44 15.03
CA ARG A 16 12.13 10.22 13.89
C ARG A 16 11.83 11.16 12.73
N ALA A 17 10.53 11.40 12.43
CA ALA A 17 10.10 12.38 11.45
C ALA A 17 10.62 13.79 11.80
N ASP A 18 10.46 14.21 13.05
CA ASP A 18 10.96 15.54 13.53
C ASP A 18 12.49 15.69 13.45
N VAL A 19 13.23 14.61 13.72
CA VAL A 19 14.70 14.61 13.60
C VAL A 19 15.15 14.70 12.14
N ARG A 20 14.46 14.05 11.20
CA ARG A 20 14.78 14.08 9.76
C ARG A 20 14.43 15.41 9.13
N LEU A 21 13.30 16.01 9.48
CA LEU A 21 12.91 17.36 9.06
C LEU A 21 13.98 18.39 9.46
N LYS A 22 14.50 18.29 10.67
CA LYS A 22 15.61 19.15 11.13
C LYS A 22 16.89 18.90 10.32
N LYS A 23 17.21 17.66 9.94
CA LYS A 23 18.35 17.32 9.08
C LYS A 23 18.17 17.83 7.65
N ARG A 24 16.98 17.62 7.02
CA ARG A 24 16.68 18.13 5.65
C ARG A 24 16.76 19.65 5.57
N LYS A 25 16.22 20.39 6.55
CA LYS A 25 16.36 21.85 6.62
C LYS A 25 17.82 22.30 6.71
N THR A 26 18.67 21.55 7.40
CA THR A 26 20.10 21.85 7.53
C THR A 26 20.87 21.51 6.24
N VAL A 27 20.50 20.46 5.52
CA VAL A 27 21.10 20.07 4.24
C VAL A 27 20.65 21.02 3.13
N ARG A 28 19.35 21.37 3.01
CA ARG A 28 18.88 22.39 2.03
C ARG A 28 19.60 23.74 2.23
N ARG A 29 19.80 24.19 3.47
CA ARG A 29 20.57 25.41 3.73
C ARG A 29 22.06 25.29 3.36
N ARG A 30 22.69 24.13 3.50
CA ARG A 30 24.09 23.90 3.12
C ARG A 30 24.26 23.73 1.61
N VAL A 31 23.33 23.10 0.91
CA VAL A 31 23.37 22.93 -0.55
C VAL A 31 23.18 24.28 -1.26
N LEU A 32 22.31 25.16 -0.79
CA LEU A 32 22.14 26.51 -1.35
C LEU A 32 23.39 27.41 -1.19
N PHE A 33 24.26 27.16 -0.21
CA PHE A 33 25.46 27.96 0.03
C PHE A 33 26.75 27.42 -0.63
N VAL A 34 26.75 26.13 -1.06
CA VAL A 34 27.97 25.48 -1.57
C VAL A 34 27.91 25.22 -3.09
N CYS A 35 26.75 25.14 -3.71
CA CYS A 35 26.63 24.78 -5.14
C CYS A 35 26.62 25.97 -6.11
N LEU A 36 26.54 27.20 -5.67
CA LEU A 36 26.53 28.38 -6.55
C LEU A 36 27.90 28.79 -7.17
N PRO A 37 29.09 28.41 -6.66
CA PRO A 37 30.37 28.74 -7.31
C PRO A 37 30.99 27.65 -8.20
N LEU A 38 30.43 26.42 -8.30
CA LEU A 38 31.09 25.29 -8.97
C LEU A 38 30.51 24.89 -10.35
N LEU A 39 29.58 25.66 -10.89
CA LEU A 39 28.93 25.37 -12.19
C LEU A 39 29.61 26.07 -13.38
N LEU A 40 30.81 26.61 -13.24
CA LEU A 40 31.53 27.29 -14.33
C LEU A 40 32.85 26.65 -14.74
N SER A 41 33.20 25.46 -14.27
CA SER A 41 34.43 24.79 -14.75
C SER A 41 34.30 23.27 -14.68
N GLY A 42 33.85 22.61 -15.74
CA GLY A 42 33.86 21.15 -15.78
C GLY A 42 33.11 20.47 -16.91
N VAL A 43 33.14 21.05 -18.10
CA VAL A 43 32.88 20.28 -19.33
C VAL A 43 34.22 19.88 -19.90
N ILE A 44 34.35 18.60 -20.28
CA ILE A 44 35.49 17.90 -20.89
C ILE A 44 36.43 17.26 -19.84
N VAL A 45 36.21 15.97 -19.61
CA VAL A 45 37.10 14.79 -19.65
C VAL A 45 36.38 13.63 -18.96
N GLY A 46 35.95 12.60 -19.73
CA GLY A 46 35.36 11.40 -19.12
C GLY A 46 34.78 10.39 -20.10
N SER A 47 35.12 10.47 -21.36
CA SER A 47 34.75 9.43 -22.33
C SER A 47 36.00 8.75 -22.87
N VAL A 48 36.60 7.87 -22.14
CA VAL A 48 37.46 6.75 -22.59
C VAL A 48 37.91 6.02 -21.31
N LEU A 49 37.45 4.80 -21.12
CA LEU A 49 37.96 3.68 -20.33
C LEU A 49 36.86 2.96 -19.55
N LEU A 50 35.99 2.24 -20.27
CA LEU A 50 35.33 1.05 -19.71
C LEU A 50 34.73 0.18 -20.85
N ARG A 51 35.60 -0.44 -21.58
CA ARG A 51 35.41 -1.73 -22.28
C ARG A 51 36.79 -2.41 -22.30
N PRO A 52 36.96 -3.70 -21.95
CA PRO A 52 36.10 -4.83 -22.21
C PRO A 52 36.05 -5.83 -21.01
N TYR A 53 34.90 -6.21 -20.54
CA TYR A 53 34.78 -7.43 -19.72
C TYR A 53 33.43 -8.14 -19.93
N LEU A 54 33.01 -8.31 -21.18
CA LEU A 54 31.90 -9.20 -21.53
C LEU A 54 32.13 -9.77 -22.92
N ALA A 55 33.08 -10.70 -23.04
CA ALA A 55 33.18 -11.59 -24.17
C ALA A 55 33.38 -13.00 -23.65
N GLY A 56 32.39 -13.84 -23.85
CA GLY A 56 32.51 -15.29 -23.70
C GLY A 56 31.51 -15.99 -22.80
N ARG A 57 30.26 -16.06 -23.22
CA ARG A 57 29.40 -17.22 -22.95
C ARG A 57 28.53 -17.48 -24.16
N ASN A 58 28.75 -18.65 -24.73
CA ASN A 58 28.03 -19.17 -25.88
C ASN A 58 26.53 -19.30 -25.55
N VAL A 59 25.71 -18.59 -26.29
CA VAL A 59 24.26 -18.82 -26.36
C VAL A 59 24.10 -20.09 -27.19
N VAL A 60 23.65 -21.16 -26.56
CA VAL A 60 23.15 -22.34 -27.26
C VAL A 60 21.73 -22.02 -27.70
N ASP A 61 21.54 -21.80 -29.01
CA ASP A 61 20.25 -21.73 -29.65
C ASP A 61 19.48 -23.03 -29.42
N THR A 62 18.39 -23.01 -28.69
CA THR A 62 17.44 -24.12 -28.62
C THR A 62 16.19 -23.76 -29.42
N PRO A 63 15.66 -24.70 -30.22
CA PRO A 63 14.58 -24.44 -31.17
C PRO A 63 13.24 -24.17 -30.44
N LYS A 64 12.47 -23.25 -30.99
CA LYS A 64 11.09 -22.96 -30.59
C LYS A 64 10.24 -24.22 -30.78
N THR A 65 9.86 -24.86 -29.67
CA THR A 65 8.87 -25.94 -29.61
C THR A 65 7.83 -25.65 -28.52
N ASP A 66 6.60 -25.67 -28.98
CA ASP A 66 5.29 -25.80 -28.30
C ASP A 66 5.17 -25.49 -26.80
N VAL A 67 4.47 -24.40 -26.45
CA VAL A 67 4.39 -23.72 -25.16
C VAL A 67 3.42 -24.39 -24.15
N ARG A 68 3.18 -25.69 -24.23
CA ARG A 68 2.25 -26.38 -23.29
C ARG A 68 2.79 -27.61 -22.58
N ALA A 69 4.05 -27.92 -22.63
CA ALA A 69 4.59 -29.11 -21.97
C ALA A 69 5.98 -28.86 -21.37
N SER A 70 6.01 -28.48 -20.14
CA SER A 70 7.01 -28.54 -19.06
C SER A 70 7.31 -27.18 -18.45
N ALA A 71 6.60 -26.83 -17.39
CA ALA A 71 7.05 -25.83 -16.44
C ALA A 71 8.53 -26.11 -16.09
N ARG A 72 9.40 -25.10 -16.25
CA ARG A 72 10.81 -25.21 -15.87
C ARG A 72 10.88 -25.22 -14.35
N LEU A 73 10.89 -26.42 -13.76
CA LEU A 73 11.00 -26.61 -12.33
C LEU A 73 12.47 -26.51 -11.88
N ILE A 74 12.72 -25.69 -10.86
CA ILE A 74 14.01 -25.52 -10.21
C ILE A 74 13.92 -26.25 -8.90
N ALA A 75 14.66 -27.37 -8.75
CA ALA A 75 14.66 -28.15 -7.52
C ALA A 75 15.42 -27.41 -6.41
N ILE A 76 14.74 -27.18 -5.30
CA ILE A 76 15.30 -26.65 -4.05
C ILE A 76 15.35 -27.83 -3.09
N ARG A 77 16.53 -28.23 -2.65
CA ARG A 77 16.70 -29.37 -1.73
C ARG A 77 16.98 -28.90 -0.32
N SER A 78 16.33 -29.53 0.65
CA SER A 78 16.52 -29.30 2.08
C SER A 78 17.99 -29.53 2.54
N GLU A 79 18.71 -30.44 1.88
CA GLU A 79 20.12 -30.71 2.13
C GLU A 79 21.02 -29.94 1.13
N ARG A 80 20.97 -28.62 1.12
CA ARG A 80 21.97 -27.84 0.37
C ARG A 80 23.28 -27.85 1.14
N GLU A 81 24.28 -28.58 0.65
CA GLU A 81 25.66 -28.48 1.15
C GLU A 81 26.10 -27.02 1.07
N GLY A 82 26.27 -26.36 2.23
CA GLY A 82 26.84 -25.03 2.34
C GLY A 82 25.92 -23.94 2.89
N LEU A 83 24.65 -24.20 3.17
CA LEU A 83 23.82 -23.22 3.93
C LEU A 83 24.28 -23.21 5.39
N LEU A 84 24.52 -22.00 5.91
CA LEU A 84 24.76 -21.80 7.34
C LEU A 84 23.44 -21.95 8.10
N PRO A 85 23.47 -22.41 9.38
CA PRO A 85 22.27 -22.41 10.21
C PRO A 85 21.64 -21.00 10.26
N GLY A 86 20.35 -20.89 9.91
CA GLY A 86 19.63 -19.62 9.86
C GLY A 86 19.64 -18.93 8.49
N GLU A 87 20.30 -19.49 7.46
CA GLU A 87 20.33 -18.92 6.12
C GLU A 87 19.12 -19.36 5.29
N VAL A 88 18.36 -18.40 4.77
CA VAL A 88 17.23 -18.64 3.86
C VAL A 88 17.70 -18.63 2.40
N VAL A 89 16.96 -19.31 1.53
CA VAL A 89 17.28 -19.33 0.08
C VAL A 89 16.48 -18.27 -0.65
N ASP A 90 17.16 -17.29 -1.22
CA ASP A 90 16.55 -16.33 -2.15
C ASP A 90 16.24 -17.05 -3.47
N LEU A 91 14.93 -17.21 -3.76
CA LEU A 91 14.46 -17.86 -4.98
C LEU A 91 14.60 -16.95 -6.21
N MET A 92 14.69 -15.64 -6.02
CA MET A 92 14.85 -14.69 -7.12
C MET A 92 16.22 -14.75 -7.78
N GLN A 93 17.21 -15.43 -7.17
CA GLN A 93 18.49 -15.71 -7.79
C GLN A 93 18.40 -16.57 -9.06
N TYR A 94 17.28 -17.27 -9.27
CA TYR A 94 17.05 -18.17 -10.41
C TYR A 94 16.39 -17.51 -11.62
N VAL A 95 15.98 -16.24 -11.50
CA VAL A 95 15.34 -15.47 -12.55
C VAL A 95 16.07 -14.15 -12.78
N GLN A 96 15.84 -13.55 -13.94
CA GLN A 96 16.37 -12.21 -14.23
C GLN A 96 15.21 -11.22 -14.17
N ARG A 97 15.35 -10.18 -13.35
CA ARG A 97 14.35 -9.10 -13.31
C ARG A 97 14.37 -8.38 -14.67
N GLY A 98 13.24 -8.43 -15.36
CA GLY A 98 12.98 -7.69 -16.61
C GLY A 98 12.08 -6.50 -16.33
N GLU A 99 12.01 -5.58 -17.29
CA GLU A 99 10.99 -4.54 -17.31
C GLU A 99 9.96 -4.91 -18.39
N ARG A 100 8.69 -5.02 -18.00
CA ARG A 100 7.59 -5.18 -18.94
C ARG A 100 7.21 -3.80 -19.47
N THR A 101 7.26 -3.60 -20.80
CA THR A 101 7.05 -2.29 -21.43
C THR A 101 5.75 -2.20 -22.26
N GLU A 102 4.90 -3.22 -22.21
CA GLU A 102 3.64 -3.21 -22.98
C GLU A 102 2.60 -2.30 -22.33
N PRO A 103 1.87 -1.49 -23.12
CA PRO A 103 0.82 -0.62 -22.59
C PRO A 103 -0.35 -1.45 -22.08
N ALA A 104 -0.59 -1.41 -20.78
CA ALA A 104 -1.71 -2.08 -20.13
C ALA A 104 -3.04 -1.35 -20.37
N GLN A 105 -4.16 -2.07 -20.23
CA GLN A 105 -5.49 -1.46 -20.13
C GLN A 105 -5.68 -0.87 -18.73
N LEU A 106 -5.02 0.26 -18.45
CA LEU A 106 -4.98 0.87 -17.13
C LEU A 106 -6.37 1.16 -16.56
N THR A 107 -7.31 1.63 -17.39
CA THR A 107 -8.65 2.02 -16.92
C THR A 107 -9.43 0.87 -16.28
N ALA A 108 -9.41 -0.32 -16.87
CA ALA A 108 -10.09 -1.49 -16.29
C ALA A 108 -9.44 -1.92 -14.97
N GLY A 109 -8.11 -1.86 -14.91
CA GLY A 109 -7.36 -2.16 -13.68
C GLY A 109 -7.60 -1.13 -12.58
N HIS A 110 -7.71 0.17 -12.90
CA HIS A 110 -8.07 1.19 -11.91
C HIS A 110 -9.47 0.94 -11.32
N ALA A 111 -10.45 0.59 -12.16
CA ALA A 111 -11.81 0.28 -11.69
C ALA A 111 -11.83 -0.95 -10.76
N ALA A 112 -11.13 -2.02 -11.15
CA ALA A 112 -11.03 -3.23 -10.34
C ALA A 112 -10.25 -2.99 -9.02
N ALA A 113 -9.19 -2.17 -9.05
CA ALA A 113 -8.43 -1.80 -7.84
C ALA A 113 -9.29 -0.97 -6.87
N ASN A 114 -10.08 -0.02 -7.39
CA ASN A 114 -11.00 0.79 -6.57
C ASN A 114 -12.12 -0.08 -5.98
N ASP A 115 -12.68 -1.00 -6.76
CA ASP A 115 -13.69 -1.94 -6.26
C ASP A 115 -13.13 -2.88 -5.18
N PHE A 116 -11.94 -3.44 -5.40
CA PHE A 116 -11.26 -4.25 -4.40
C PHE A 116 -10.99 -3.46 -3.10
N ALA A 117 -10.52 -2.21 -3.21
CA ALA A 117 -10.22 -1.36 -2.06
C ALA A 117 -11.46 -1.11 -1.19
N VAL A 118 -12.59 -0.78 -1.83
CA VAL A 118 -13.85 -0.53 -1.13
C VAL A 118 -14.36 -1.81 -0.46
N ARG A 119 -14.39 -2.94 -1.18
CA ARG A 119 -14.84 -4.23 -0.61
C ARG A 119 -13.94 -4.71 0.53
N LEU A 120 -12.63 -4.49 0.44
CA LEU A 120 -11.70 -4.84 1.51
C LEU A 120 -11.95 -3.98 2.76
N LEU A 121 -12.18 -2.66 2.59
CA LEU A 121 -12.56 -1.79 3.72
C LEU A 121 -13.87 -2.27 4.35
N GLN A 122 -14.90 -2.55 3.55
CA GLN A 122 -16.20 -3.04 4.03
C GLN A 122 -16.10 -4.35 4.81
N ALA A 123 -15.20 -5.25 4.39
CA ALA A 123 -14.97 -6.52 5.09
C ALA A 123 -14.20 -6.38 6.42
N LEU A 124 -13.49 -5.26 6.61
CA LEU A 124 -12.63 -5.02 7.77
C LEU A 124 -13.12 -3.89 8.69
N GLN A 125 -14.06 -3.07 8.23
CA GLN A 125 -14.56 -1.97 9.03
C GLN A 125 -15.32 -2.45 10.28
N GLY A 126 -15.17 -1.70 11.36
CA GLY A 126 -15.82 -1.93 12.65
C GLY A 126 -16.13 -0.61 13.35
N ASP A 127 -16.23 -0.67 14.67
CA ASP A 127 -16.49 0.51 15.51
C ASP A 127 -15.20 1.28 15.86
N ASP A 128 -14.04 0.68 15.58
CA ASP A 128 -12.72 1.26 15.83
C ASP A 128 -12.14 1.92 14.57
N ASN A 129 -11.06 2.70 14.75
CA ASN A 129 -10.29 3.24 13.63
C ASN A 129 -9.78 2.12 12.73
N THR A 130 -10.03 2.24 11.43
CA THR A 130 -9.55 1.28 10.43
C THR A 130 -8.54 1.96 9.53
N LEU A 131 -7.44 1.25 9.21
CA LEU A 131 -6.47 1.66 8.19
C LEU A 131 -6.04 0.44 7.40
N ILE A 132 -6.20 0.50 6.08
CA ILE A 132 -5.75 -0.52 5.14
C ILE A 132 -4.88 0.11 4.05
N ALA A 133 -4.00 -0.70 3.45
CA ALA A 133 -3.28 -0.37 2.22
C ALA A 133 -3.75 -1.31 1.10
N PRO A 134 -4.89 -1.00 0.46
CA PRO A 134 -5.56 -1.94 -0.42
C PRO A 134 -4.73 -2.32 -1.65
N LEU A 135 -3.97 -1.39 -2.22
CA LEU A 135 -3.10 -1.68 -3.35
C LEU A 135 -1.96 -2.64 -2.99
N SER A 136 -1.43 -2.52 -1.77
CA SER A 136 -0.41 -3.43 -1.24
C SER A 136 -0.98 -4.84 -1.07
N ALA A 137 -2.15 -4.99 -0.45
CA ALA A 137 -2.85 -6.27 -0.32
C ALA A 137 -3.18 -6.89 -1.69
N LEU A 138 -3.71 -6.08 -2.61
CA LEU A 138 -4.01 -6.50 -3.98
C LEU A 138 -2.76 -7.01 -4.69
N THR A 139 -1.63 -6.30 -4.58
CA THR A 139 -0.36 -6.71 -5.16
C THR A 139 0.08 -8.08 -4.66
N ALA A 140 0.07 -8.31 -3.35
CA ALA A 140 0.44 -9.60 -2.76
C ALA A 140 -0.46 -10.75 -3.24
N LEU A 141 -1.77 -10.50 -3.34
CA LEU A 141 -2.72 -11.51 -3.84
C LEU A 141 -2.55 -11.79 -5.33
N CYS A 142 -2.27 -10.78 -6.14
CA CYS A 142 -1.99 -10.96 -7.56
C CYS A 142 -0.70 -11.76 -7.79
N MET A 143 0.33 -11.54 -6.97
CA MET A 143 1.56 -12.33 -7.00
C MET A 143 1.29 -13.82 -6.89
N ILE A 144 0.49 -14.24 -5.92
CA ILE A 144 0.21 -15.65 -5.69
C ILE A 144 -0.85 -16.22 -6.65
N ALA A 145 -1.75 -15.38 -7.19
CA ALA A 145 -2.73 -15.78 -8.19
C ALA A 145 -2.07 -16.36 -9.45
N ASN A 146 -0.83 -15.95 -9.77
CA ASN A 146 -0.01 -16.55 -10.83
C ASN A 146 0.33 -18.02 -10.57
N GLY A 147 0.34 -18.43 -9.31
CA GLY A 147 0.57 -19.80 -8.90
C GLY A 147 -0.70 -20.61 -8.69
N ALA A 148 -1.86 -19.98 -8.70
CA ALA A 148 -3.14 -20.66 -8.52
C ALA A 148 -3.55 -21.41 -9.78
N ALA A 149 -4.26 -22.55 -9.59
CA ALA A 149 -4.81 -23.36 -10.66
C ALA A 149 -6.28 -23.75 -10.38
N GLY A 150 -6.94 -24.36 -11.37
CA GLY A 150 -8.29 -24.87 -11.22
C GLY A 150 -9.31 -23.87 -10.64
N ASP A 151 -10.12 -24.37 -9.71
CA ASP A 151 -11.17 -23.59 -9.06
C ASP A 151 -10.61 -22.49 -8.13
N THR A 152 -9.46 -22.71 -7.51
CA THR A 152 -8.76 -21.69 -6.71
C THR A 152 -8.46 -20.45 -7.55
N ARG A 153 -7.88 -20.64 -8.75
CA ARG A 153 -7.60 -19.53 -9.68
C ARG A 153 -8.86 -18.81 -10.12
N ALA A 154 -9.92 -19.57 -10.46
CA ALA A 154 -11.20 -18.99 -10.87
C ALA A 154 -11.85 -18.15 -9.76
N GLN A 155 -11.78 -18.63 -8.53
CA GLN A 155 -12.29 -17.93 -7.35
C GLN A 155 -11.50 -16.66 -7.06
N MET A 156 -10.16 -16.73 -7.11
CA MET A 156 -9.28 -15.57 -6.95
C MET A 156 -9.54 -14.52 -8.05
N ALA A 157 -9.65 -14.93 -9.32
CA ALA A 157 -9.96 -14.00 -10.42
C ALA A 157 -11.29 -13.28 -10.22
N THR A 158 -12.31 -13.97 -9.71
CA THR A 158 -13.62 -13.38 -9.40
C THR A 158 -13.52 -12.38 -8.24
N ALA A 159 -12.85 -12.75 -7.16
CA ALA A 159 -12.72 -11.89 -5.97
C ALA A 159 -11.84 -10.66 -6.24
N LEU A 160 -10.81 -10.79 -7.07
CA LEU A 160 -9.91 -9.71 -7.46
C LEU A 160 -10.46 -8.86 -8.63
N GLY A 161 -11.50 -9.31 -9.31
CA GLY A 161 -12.15 -8.60 -10.41
C GLY A 161 -11.48 -8.72 -11.78
N MET A 162 -10.31 -9.35 -11.89
CA MET A 162 -9.59 -9.59 -13.14
C MET A 162 -8.82 -10.91 -13.08
N THR A 163 -8.40 -11.44 -14.25
CA THR A 163 -7.53 -12.62 -14.32
C THR A 163 -6.10 -12.27 -13.87
N ALA A 164 -5.31 -13.29 -13.49
CA ALA A 164 -3.94 -13.10 -13.07
C ALA A 164 -3.09 -12.40 -14.16
N GLU A 165 -3.25 -12.79 -15.43
CA GLU A 165 -2.53 -12.19 -16.54
C GLU A 165 -2.87 -10.71 -16.75
N ALA A 166 -4.15 -10.34 -16.59
CA ALA A 166 -4.59 -8.95 -16.69
C ALA A 166 -4.03 -8.12 -15.52
N TRP A 167 -3.93 -8.72 -14.32
CA TRP A 167 -3.26 -8.09 -13.19
C TRP A 167 -1.76 -7.95 -13.39
N ASP A 168 -1.07 -8.92 -13.99
CA ASP A 168 0.36 -8.83 -14.30
C ASP A 168 0.65 -7.60 -15.16
N ASP A 169 -0.11 -7.43 -16.25
CA ASP A 169 0.04 -6.28 -17.14
C ASP A 169 -0.23 -4.95 -16.42
N TYR A 170 -1.29 -4.91 -15.62
CA TYR A 170 -1.67 -3.73 -14.86
C TYR A 170 -0.61 -3.37 -13.80
N MET A 171 -0.18 -4.33 -12.98
CA MET A 171 0.77 -4.10 -11.90
C MET A 171 2.15 -3.71 -12.42
N ALA A 172 2.60 -4.29 -13.53
CA ALA A 172 3.83 -3.89 -14.20
C ALA A 172 3.79 -2.40 -14.59
N ALA A 173 2.67 -1.91 -15.11
CA ALA A 173 2.49 -0.52 -15.48
C ALA A 173 2.36 0.40 -14.24
N VAL A 174 1.49 0.04 -13.28
CA VAL A 174 1.23 0.84 -12.07
C VAL A 174 2.49 1.00 -11.23
N ARG A 175 3.34 -0.02 -11.12
CA ARG A 175 4.61 0.05 -10.41
C ARG A 175 5.54 1.15 -10.94
N THR A 176 5.45 1.51 -12.23
CA THR A 176 6.24 2.61 -12.81
C THR A 176 5.67 3.99 -12.49
N LEU A 177 4.39 4.06 -12.12
CA LEU A 177 3.71 5.30 -11.73
C LEU A 177 3.81 5.57 -10.22
N LEU A 178 3.79 4.49 -9.43
CA LEU A 178 3.84 4.55 -7.97
C LEU A 178 5.29 4.58 -7.48
N VAL A 179 5.90 5.73 -7.58
CA VAL A 179 7.31 5.94 -7.22
C VAL A 179 7.43 7.08 -6.21
N SER A 180 8.51 7.03 -5.43
CA SER A 180 8.92 8.17 -4.62
C SER A 180 9.31 9.34 -5.51
N THR A 181 9.00 10.55 -5.06
CA THR A 181 9.43 11.81 -5.67
C THR A 181 10.41 12.53 -4.75
N ASP A 182 10.84 13.73 -5.12
CA ASP A 182 11.74 14.53 -4.24
C ASP A 182 11.06 14.92 -2.91
N ASP A 183 9.72 15.05 -2.91
CA ASP A 183 8.91 15.50 -1.78
C ASP A 183 8.05 14.41 -1.14
N VAL A 184 7.96 13.22 -1.77
CA VAL A 184 7.16 12.08 -1.29
C VAL A 184 8.02 10.83 -1.26
N THR A 185 8.04 10.13 -0.14
CA THR A 185 8.60 8.80 -0.01
C THR A 185 7.45 7.79 -0.05
N LEU A 186 7.41 6.97 -1.10
CA LEU A 186 6.54 5.82 -1.22
C LEU A 186 7.39 4.57 -1.45
N GLU A 187 7.35 3.64 -0.53
CA GLU A 187 8.08 2.38 -0.62
C GLU A 187 7.10 1.22 -0.46
N VAL A 188 7.10 0.33 -1.43
CA VAL A 188 6.24 -0.88 -1.43
C VAL A 188 7.13 -2.09 -1.46
N PHE A 189 7.02 -2.95 -0.46
CA PHE A 189 7.78 -4.19 -0.36
C PHE A 189 6.84 -5.37 -0.31
N ASN A 190 7.01 -6.30 -1.24
CA ASN A 190 6.22 -7.51 -1.33
C ASN A 190 7.14 -8.73 -1.32
N SER A 191 6.78 -9.73 -0.55
CA SER A 191 7.55 -10.97 -0.48
C SER A 191 6.68 -12.19 -0.28
N LEU A 192 7.18 -13.30 -0.79
CA LEU A 192 6.61 -14.63 -0.70
C LEU A 192 7.57 -15.52 0.11
N TRP A 193 7.04 -16.23 1.10
CA TRP A 193 7.80 -17.10 1.98
C TRP A 193 7.25 -18.51 1.95
N ILE A 194 8.10 -19.47 1.64
CA ILE A 194 7.74 -20.90 1.46
C ILE A 194 8.45 -21.73 2.53
N ASP A 195 7.68 -22.56 3.25
CA ASP A 195 8.20 -23.50 4.24
C ASP A 195 9.05 -24.59 3.58
N GLY A 196 10.26 -24.75 4.05
CA GLY A 196 11.29 -25.65 3.50
C GLY A 196 11.39 -27.00 4.15
N ARG A 197 10.38 -27.45 4.90
CA ARG A 197 10.39 -28.78 5.55
C ARG A 197 10.26 -29.95 4.58
N GLU A 198 9.94 -29.70 3.33
CA GLU A 198 9.83 -30.70 2.28
C GLU A 198 10.67 -30.31 1.06
N ASP A 199 11.06 -31.30 0.27
CA ASP A 199 11.71 -31.03 -1.01
C ASP A 199 10.74 -30.22 -1.89
N PHE A 200 11.24 -29.14 -2.43
CA PHE A 200 10.47 -28.20 -3.21
C PHE A 200 11.11 -27.99 -4.59
N ALA A 201 10.28 -27.96 -5.61
CA ALA A 201 10.71 -27.55 -6.94
C ALA A 201 9.84 -26.39 -7.41
N VAL A 202 10.41 -25.18 -7.39
CA VAL A 202 9.71 -23.96 -7.78
C VAL A 202 9.55 -23.85 -9.29
N ASN A 203 8.41 -23.32 -9.73
CA ASN A 203 8.17 -22.99 -11.12
C ASN A 203 8.90 -21.69 -11.52
N ALA A 204 9.82 -21.78 -12.45
CA ALA A 204 10.58 -20.62 -12.92
C ALA A 204 9.71 -19.55 -13.57
N ASP A 205 8.63 -19.94 -14.25
CA ASP A 205 7.73 -18.98 -14.91
C ASP A 205 6.92 -18.19 -13.86
N PHE A 206 6.53 -18.85 -12.75
CA PHE A 206 5.93 -18.18 -11.59
C PHE A 206 6.88 -17.14 -10.97
N LEU A 207 8.15 -17.53 -10.74
CA LEU A 207 9.16 -16.59 -10.22
C LEU A 207 9.40 -15.43 -11.19
N GLN A 208 9.47 -15.72 -12.50
CA GLN A 208 9.71 -14.70 -13.52
C GLN A 208 8.56 -13.68 -13.59
N ALA A 209 7.30 -14.14 -13.55
CA ALA A 209 6.15 -13.24 -13.51
C ALA A 209 6.20 -12.31 -12.28
N ASN A 210 6.54 -12.89 -11.10
CA ASN A 210 6.68 -12.12 -9.88
C ASN A 210 7.84 -11.12 -9.92
N ALA A 211 8.96 -11.48 -10.55
CA ALA A 211 10.09 -10.58 -10.73
C ALA A 211 9.76 -9.39 -11.65
N ASP A 212 9.13 -9.68 -12.80
CA ASP A 212 8.88 -8.70 -13.86
C ASP A 212 7.72 -7.76 -13.55
N CYS A 213 6.62 -8.31 -13.04
CA CYS A 213 5.39 -7.55 -12.87
C CYS A 213 5.29 -6.87 -11.50
N TYR A 214 5.79 -7.51 -10.45
CA TYR A 214 5.60 -7.07 -9.06
C TYR A 214 6.89 -6.58 -8.39
N GLY A 215 8.06 -6.89 -8.94
CA GLY A 215 9.34 -6.60 -8.31
C GLY A 215 9.51 -7.28 -6.94
N ALA A 216 8.77 -8.37 -6.74
CA ALA A 216 8.67 -9.07 -5.49
C ALA A 216 9.97 -9.81 -5.12
N ASP A 217 10.13 -10.09 -3.83
CA ASP A 217 11.11 -11.02 -3.31
C ASP A 217 10.42 -12.37 -3.02
N ALA A 218 11.15 -13.49 -3.14
CA ALA A 218 10.63 -14.82 -2.80
C ALA A 218 11.71 -15.64 -2.11
N TYR A 219 11.33 -16.29 -1.01
CA TYR A 219 12.26 -17.03 -0.18
C TYR A 219 11.74 -18.42 0.16
N TRP A 220 12.67 -19.38 0.19
CA TRP A 220 12.45 -20.69 0.77
C TRP A 220 13.20 -20.77 2.12
N VAL A 221 12.47 -21.13 3.19
CA VAL A 221 12.97 -21.12 4.56
C VAL A 221 13.22 -22.55 5.02
N PRO A 222 14.48 -22.98 5.23
CA PRO A 222 14.81 -24.32 5.70
C PRO A 222 14.13 -24.65 7.05
N GLU A 223 13.90 -25.96 7.32
CA GLU A 223 13.24 -26.43 8.54
C GLU A 223 13.93 -25.97 9.84
N ASN A 224 15.25 -25.79 9.81
CA ASN A 224 16.05 -25.34 10.95
C ASN A 224 16.07 -23.80 11.14
N CYS A 225 15.28 -23.07 10.38
CA CYS A 225 15.15 -21.61 10.47
C CYS A 225 13.76 -21.23 10.95
N SER A 226 13.65 -20.16 11.74
CA SER A 226 12.37 -19.54 12.05
C SER A 226 11.92 -18.67 10.88
N MET A 227 10.74 -18.95 10.33
CA MET A 227 10.15 -18.13 9.27
C MET A 227 9.83 -16.72 9.79
N ALA A 228 9.34 -16.60 11.01
CA ALA A 228 9.03 -15.31 11.62
C ALA A 228 10.30 -14.45 11.79
N GLU A 229 11.39 -15.01 12.29
CA GLU A 229 12.67 -14.30 12.40
C GLU A 229 13.21 -13.86 11.02
N ALA A 230 13.11 -14.73 10.02
CA ALA A 230 13.56 -14.42 8.66
C ALA A 230 12.73 -13.28 8.03
N ILE A 231 11.41 -13.32 8.18
CA ILE A 231 10.49 -12.25 7.72
C ILE A 231 10.82 -10.93 8.43
N ASN A 232 10.97 -10.96 9.76
CA ASN A 232 11.25 -9.76 10.54
C ASN A 232 12.63 -9.16 10.21
N ALA A 233 13.63 -9.98 9.97
CA ALA A 233 14.94 -9.51 9.51
C ALA A 233 14.87 -8.87 8.12
N TRP A 234 14.15 -9.49 7.18
CA TRP A 234 13.96 -8.97 5.83
C TRP A 234 13.24 -7.62 5.85
N ILE A 235 12.12 -7.49 6.58
CA ILE A 235 11.37 -6.24 6.60
C ILE A 235 12.13 -5.12 7.31
N SER A 236 12.88 -5.45 8.35
CA SER A 236 13.74 -4.49 9.04
C SER A 236 14.82 -3.93 8.11
N GLU A 237 15.46 -4.79 7.31
CA GLU A 237 16.44 -4.37 6.31
C GLU A 237 15.80 -3.50 5.21
N LYS A 238 14.68 -3.95 4.62
CA LYS A 238 13.99 -3.23 3.54
C LYS A 238 13.47 -1.86 3.97
N THR A 239 13.08 -1.73 5.24
CA THR A 239 12.50 -0.48 5.77
C THR A 239 13.50 0.36 6.59
N ASP A 240 14.81 0.09 6.52
CA ASP A 240 15.83 0.76 7.33
C ASP A 240 15.48 0.76 8.84
N GLY A 241 14.94 -0.34 9.35
CA GLY A 241 14.53 -0.52 10.74
C GLY A 241 13.25 0.25 11.14
N ARG A 242 12.46 0.74 10.18
CA ARG A 242 11.17 1.41 10.48
C ARG A 242 10.11 0.40 10.90
N ILE A 243 10.12 -0.80 10.31
CA ILE A 243 9.28 -1.94 10.68
C ILE A 243 10.23 -3.07 11.06
N THR A 244 10.10 -3.58 12.28
CA THR A 244 11.00 -4.63 12.80
C THR A 244 10.27 -5.91 13.19
N ASP A 245 8.93 -5.87 13.19
CA ASP A 245 8.07 -6.92 13.74
C ASP A 245 6.75 -6.95 12.95
N ILE A 246 6.55 -7.99 12.14
CA ILE A 246 5.33 -8.23 11.34
C ILE A 246 4.88 -9.69 11.40
N ALA A 247 5.76 -10.61 11.80
CA ALA A 247 5.47 -12.02 11.94
C ALA A 247 5.87 -12.51 13.32
N ASN A 248 5.11 -13.43 13.90
CA ASN A 248 5.43 -14.04 15.19
C ASN A 248 5.28 -15.58 15.13
N GLU A 249 6.01 -16.29 16.00
CA GLU A 249 6.02 -17.77 16.02
C GLU A 249 4.69 -18.36 16.50
N ALA A 250 3.82 -17.58 17.15
CA ALA A 250 2.52 -18.04 17.61
C ALA A 250 1.52 -18.28 16.47
N ASP A 251 1.83 -17.82 15.26
CA ASP A 251 0.98 -17.99 14.06
C ASP A 251 0.91 -19.44 13.58
N GLY A 252 1.69 -20.33 14.18
CA GLY A 252 1.69 -21.75 13.85
C GLY A 252 2.48 -22.10 12.59
N ARG A 253 2.15 -23.23 11.97
CA ARG A 253 2.80 -23.68 10.73
C ARG A 253 2.28 -22.85 9.55
N MET A 254 3.15 -22.09 8.93
CA MET A 254 2.86 -21.31 7.74
C MET A 254 3.53 -22.00 6.53
N TRP A 255 2.72 -22.56 5.64
CA TRP A 255 3.23 -23.15 4.39
C TRP A 255 3.64 -22.09 3.39
N LEU A 256 2.78 -21.11 3.21
CA LEU A 256 2.94 -20.03 2.29
C LEU A 256 2.48 -18.74 2.96
N SER A 257 3.39 -17.80 3.14
CA SER A 257 3.10 -16.50 3.73
C SER A 257 3.36 -15.39 2.73
N LEU A 258 2.41 -14.48 2.63
CA LEU A 258 2.51 -13.27 1.84
C LEU A 258 2.70 -12.10 2.79
N ILE A 259 3.80 -11.39 2.61
CA ILE A 259 4.10 -10.18 3.37
C ILE A 259 4.08 -9.01 2.42
N SER A 260 3.20 -8.08 2.70
CA SER A 260 3.09 -6.84 1.95
C SER A 260 3.14 -5.65 2.90
N THR A 261 4.02 -4.72 2.61
CA THR A 261 4.26 -3.54 3.44
C THR A 261 4.32 -2.32 2.55
N LEU A 262 3.66 -1.25 2.98
CA LEU A 262 3.68 0.03 2.32
C LEU A 262 4.07 1.10 3.32
N PHE A 263 5.07 1.88 2.98
CA PHE A 263 5.50 3.06 3.72
C PHE A 263 5.25 4.31 2.89
N PHE A 264 4.63 5.30 3.50
CA PHE A 264 4.35 6.60 2.90
C PHE A 264 4.74 7.72 3.85
N GLU A 265 5.53 8.67 3.38
CA GLU A 265 5.90 9.88 4.11
C GLU A 265 5.92 11.04 3.11
N ALA A 266 5.15 12.09 3.37
CA ALA A 266 5.08 13.26 2.51
C ALA A 266 4.69 14.52 3.30
N ASP A 267 5.24 15.66 2.90
CA ASP A 267 4.77 16.96 3.37
C ASP A 267 3.56 17.40 2.52
N TRP A 268 2.71 18.26 3.05
CA TRP A 268 1.62 18.86 2.29
C TRP A 268 2.15 19.82 1.23
N THR A 269 1.57 19.83 0.03
CA THR A 269 1.88 20.82 -1.03
C THR A 269 1.67 22.26 -0.55
N ALA A 270 0.60 22.46 0.21
CA ALA A 270 0.30 23.74 0.85
C ALA A 270 0.23 23.55 2.37
N GLU A 271 0.84 24.45 3.13
CA GLU A 271 0.79 24.45 4.59
C GLU A 271 -0.66 24.60 5.11
N TRP A 272 -0.93 24.06 6.30
CA TRP A 272 -2.14 24.38 7.03
C TRP A 272 -2.04 25.79 7.59
N SER A 273 -3.12 26.55 7.50
CA SER A 273 -3.14 27.98 7.87
C SER A 273 -3.05 28.18 9.38
N SER A 274 -3.71 27.33 10.17
CA SER A 274 -3.69 27.36 11.63
C SER A 274 -4.01 25.98 12.21
N VAL A 275 -3.82 25.86 13.53
CA VAL A 275 -4.34 24.78 14.36
C VAL A 275 -5.16 25.41 15.48
N GLU A 276 -6.35 24.91 15.67
CA GLU A 276 -7.29 25.43 16.66
C GLU A 276 -7.83 24.27 17.51
N GLU A 277 -8.15 24.51 18.77
CA GLU A 277 -8.87 23.51 19.57
C GLU A 277 -10.32 23.43 19.07
N GLY A 278 -10.81 22.22 18.87
CA GLY A 278 -12.17 21.94 18.46
C GLY A 278 -12.70 20.66 19.09
N ASP A 279 -14.00 20.51 19.09
CA ASP A 279 -14.65 19.29 19.59
C ASP A 279 -14.80 18.27 18.45
N PHE A 280 -14.54 17.01 18.77
CA PHE A 280 -14.78 15.85 17.91
C PHE A 280 -15.73 14.89 18.61
N THR A 281 -16.83 14.53 17.98
CA THR A 281 -17.77 13.54 18.48
C THR A 281 -17.38 12.17 17.96
N SER A 282 -16.79 11.32 18.79
CA SER A 282 -16.36 9.97 18.42
C SER A 282 -17.55 9.05 18.12
N ALA A 283 -17.30 7.89 17.50
CA ALA A 283 -18.35 6.92 17.14
C ALA A 283 -19.18 6.43 18.34
N ASP A 284 -18.60 6.39 19.53
CA ASP A 284 -19.29 6.03 20.77
C ASP A 284 -20.17 7.17 21.34
N GLY A 285 -20.22 8.32 20.67
CA GLY A 285 -20.94 9.52 21.09
C GLY A 285 -20.18 10.37 22.11
N SER A 286 -18.97 10.02 22.50
CA SER A 286 -18.15 10.85 23.38
C SER A 286 -17.60 12.06 22.64
N VAL A 287 -17.63 13.24 23.29
CA VAL A 287 -17.05 14.46 22.75
C VAL A 287 -15.65 14.64 23.32
N LYS A 288 -14.68 14.85 22.44
CA LYS A 288 -13.26 15.02 22.77
C LYS A 288 -12.73 16.31 22.18
N THR A 289 -11.98 17.07 22.95
CA THR A 289 -11.26 18.24 22.43
C THR A 289 -10.00 17.77 21.73
N VAL A 290 -9.83 18.20 20.49
CA VAL A 290 -8.73 17.81 19.60
C VAL A 290 -8.11 19.01 18.90
N ASP A 291 -6.89 18.87 18.42
CA ASP A 291 -6.23 19.86 17.53
C ASP A 291 -6.81 19.76 16.12
N MET A 292 -7.60 20.75 15.71
CA MET A 292 -8.16 20.88 14.37
C MET A 292 -7.22 21.71 13.49
N MET A 293 -6.75 21.12 12.41
CA MET A 293 -5.97 21.79 11.36
C MET A 293 -6.92 22.51 10.42
N VAL A 294 -6.63 23.76 10.07
CA VAL A 294 -7.49 24.64 9.29
C VAL A 294 -6.81 25.08 8.00
N SER A 295 -7.48 24.97 6.87
CA SER A 295 -6.94 25.41 5.58
C SER A 295 -8.02 25.82 4.57
N GLY A 296 -7.72 26.86 3.78
CA GLY A 296 -8.47 27.22 2.58
C GLY A 296 -7.90 26.60 1.28
N ALA A 297 -6.76 25.90 1.35
CA ALA A 297 -6.12 25.33 0.17
C ALA A 297 -6.56 23.87 -0.03
N ALA A 298 -7.82 23.67 -0.43
CA ALA A 298 -8.38 22.35 -0.70
C ALA A 298 -9.32 22.39 -1.91
N GLU A 299 -9.47 21.26 -2.59
CA GLU A 299 -10.48 21.05 -3.61
C GLU A 299 -11.71 20.38 -3.00
N ARG A 300 -12.89 20.72 -3.45
CA ARG A 300 -14.14 20.09 -3.01
C ARG A 300 -14.45 18.86 -3.85
N VAL A 301 -14.96 17.83 -3.21
CA VAL A 301 -15.52 16.62 -3.85
C VAL A 301 -16.90 16.32 -3.30
N ALA A 302 -17.72 15.64 -4.10
CA ALA A 302 -19.04 15.17 -3.67
C ALA A 302 -19.49 13.99 -4.54
N SER A 303 -20.39 13.15 -4.00
CA SER A 303 -21.18 12.22 -4.80
C SER A 303 -22.12 12.96 -5.75
N ALA A 304 -22.58 12.28 -6.81
CA ALA A 304 -23.45 12.88 -7.82
C ALA A 304 -24.81 13.33 -7.24
N ASP A 305 -25.31 12.60 -6.24
CA ASP A 305 -26.57 12.88 -5.53
C ASP A 305 -26.41 13.80 -4.33
N GLY A 306 -25.18 14.19 -3.99
CA GLY A 306 -24.89 15.08 -2.88
C GLY A 306 -25.00 14.45 -1.48
N SER A 307 -25.17 13.12 -1.37
CA SER A 307 -25.24 12.41 -0.09
C SER A 307 -23.88 12.25 0.61
N ILE A 308 -22.78 12.39 -0.15
CA ILE A 308 -21.41 12.35 0.32
C ILE A 308 -20.73 13.66 -0.07
N ALA A 309 -20.07 14.31 0.87
CA ALA A 309 -19.25 15.49 0.65
C ALA A 309 -17.84 15.26 1.18
N GLY A 310 -16.88 16.02 0.65
CA GLY A 310 -15.52 15.89 1.09
C GLY A 310 -14.59 16.93 0.49
N PHE A 311 -13.30 16.75 0.79
CA PHE A 311 -12.26 17.59 0.24
C PHE A 311 -11.01 16.78 -0.13
N VAL A 312 -10.18 17.38 -0.98
CA VAL A 312 -8.89 16.85 -1.40
C VAL A 312 -7.79 17.85 -1.08
N ARG A 313 -6.68 17.35 -0.55
CA ARG A 313 -5.43 18.09 -0.40
C ARG A 313 -4.28 17.27 -0.95
N TYR A 314 -3.34 17.93 -1.61
CA TYR A 314 -2.22 17.28 -2.25
C TYR A 314 -0.98 17.23 -1.34
N TYR A 315 -0.16 16.20 -1.55
CA TYR A 315 1.14 16.05 -0.94
C TYR A 315 2.27 16.43 -1.90
N GLY A 316 3.35 17.00 -1.36
CA GLY A 316 4.58 17.28 -2.06
C GLY A 316 4.40 18.01 -3.39
N ASP A 317 4.78 17.34 -4.46
CA ASP A 317 4.66 17.82 -5.85
C ASP A 317 3.28 17.59 -6.48
N GLY A 318 2.34 17.04 -5.74
CA GLY A 318 0.97 16.78 -6.18
C GLY A 318 0.75 15.40 -6.82
N ALA A 319 1.76 14.51 -6.80
CA ALA A 319 1.60 13.15 -7.31
C ALA A 319 0.66 12.30 -6.45
N TYR A 320 0.50 12.66 -5.18
CA TYR A 320 -0.38 11.98 -4.23
C TYR A 320 -1.31 12.98 -3.55
N ALA A 321 -2.49 12.49 -3.17
CA ALA A 321 -3.49 13.33 -2.52
C ALA A 321 -4.22 12.58 -1.41
N PHE A 322 -4.57 13.33 -0.37
CA PHE A 322 -5.48 12.94 0.69
C PHE A 322 -6.89 13.40 0.33
N MET A 323 -7.85 12.50 0.44
CA MET A 323 -9.27 12.78 0.30
C MET A 323 -9.99 12.37 1.58
N ALA A 324 -10.79 13.27 2.15
CA ALA A 324 -11.68 12.97 3.25
C ALA A 324 -13.11 13.05 2.78
N LEU A 325 -13.94 12.09 3.24
CA LEU A 325 -15.35 11.96 2.89
C LEU A 325 -16.20 11.84 4.14
N THR A 326 -17.34 12.53 4.16
CA THR A 326 -18.31 12.50 5.26
C THR A 326 -19.73 12.42 4.70
N PRO A 327 -20.67 11.78 5.42
CA PRO A 327 -22.09 11.88 5.06
C PRO A 327 -22.55 13.32 4.99
N CYS A 328 -23.42 13.60 4.03
CA CYS A 328 -23.99 14.92 3.84
C CYS A 328 -25.51 14.82 3.64
N VAL A 329 -26.24 15.81 4.14
CA VAL A 329 -27.67 15.90 3.87
C VAL A 329 -27.85 16.45 2.45
N SER A 330 -28.28 15.58 1.53
CA SER A 330 -28.58 16.00 0.17
C SER A 330 -29.89 16.75 0.09
N THR A 331 -29.97 17.72 -0.84
CA THR A 331 -31.21 18.40 -1.21
C THR A 331 -31.97 17.66 -2.30
N ASP A 332 -31.40 16.63 -2.90
CA ASP A 332 -32.03 15.84 -3.96
C ASP A 332 -33.05 14.85 -3.37
N GLU A 333 -34.30 14.91 -3.87
CA GLU A 333 -35.35 13.98 -3.48
C GLU A 333 -34.96 12.55 -3.89
N GLY A 334 -34.85 11.65 -2.89
CA GLY A 334 -34.48 10.23 -3.11
C GLY A 334 -32.99 9.93 -3.02
N ALA A 335 -32.12 10.92 -2.75
CA ALA A 335 -30.73 10.64 -2.40
C ALA A 335 -30.64 9.83 -1.09
N PRO A 336 -29.65 8.92 -0.96
CA PRO A 336 -29.40 8.22 0.29
C PRO A 336 -29.15 9.20 1.44
N HIS A 337 -29.61 8.85 2.62
CA HIS A 337 -29.27 9.54 3.85
C HIS A 337 -28.52 8.56 4.74
N TYR A 338 -27.25 8.88 5.02
CA TYR A 338 -26.42 8.08 5.90
C TYR A 338 -26.36 8.71 7.29
N GLU A 339 -26.72 7.93 8.31
CA GLU A 339 -26.65 8.37 9.71
C GLU A 339 -25.22 8.30 10.26
N SER A 340 -24.35 7.53 9.59
CA SER A 340 -22.96 7.34 10.03
C SER A 340 -22.00 7.14 8.84
N VAL A 341 -20.70 7.29 9.12
CA VAL A 341 -19.66 6.96 8.16
C VAL A 341 -19.63 5.47 7.84
N GLN A 342 -20.02 4.61 8.78
CA GLN A 342 -20.09 3.16 8.58
C GLN A 342 -21.17 2.81 7.54
N GLU A 343 -22.36 3.40 7.64
CA GLU A 343 -23.43 3.23 6.65
C GLU A 343 -23.02 3.74 5.27
N MET A 344 -22.42 4.93 5.23
CA MET A 344 -21.86 5.48 4.00
C MET A 344 -20.82 4.56 3.38
N ALA A 345 -19.85 4.08 4.15
CA ALA A 345 -18.79 3.20 3.67
C ALA A 345 -19.35 1.82 3.23
N ALA A 346 -20.37 1.29 3.92
CA ALA A 346 -21.05 0.05 3.55
C ALA A 346 -21.81 0.15 2.21
N ALA A 347 -22.30 1.34 1.87
CA ALA A 347 -23.01 1.60 0.62
C ALA A 347 -22.08 2.02 -0.54
N LEU A 348 -20.88 2.51 -0.24
CA LEU A 348 -19.92 2.99 -1.23
C LEU A 348 -19.52 1.87 -2.21
N THR A 349 -19.35 2.22 -3.48
CA THR A 349 -18.83 1.34 -4.53
C THR A 349 -17.52 1.87 -5.09
N GLY A 350 -16.73 1.00 -5.75
CA GLY A 350 -15.50 1.45 -6.41
C GLY A 350 -15.76 2.43 -7.54
N GLU A 351 -16.89 2.30 -8.25
CA GLU A 351 -17.32 3.23 -9.29
C GLU A 351 -17.65 4.61 -8.67
N GLU A 352 -18.40 4.63 -7.57
CA GLU A 352 -18.75 5.87 -6.87
C GLU A 352 -17.52 6.56 -6.27
N LEU A 353 -16.59 5.80 -5.68
CA LEU A 353 -15.30 6.36 -5.21
C LEU A 353 -14.55 7.03 -6.36
N SER A 354 -14.49 6.39 -7.54
CA SER A 354 -13.90 6.96 -8.75
C SER A 354 -14.63 8.23 -9.21
N ALA A 355 -15.96 8.21 -9.19
CA ALA A 355 -16.78 9.38 -9.58
C ALA A 355 -16.59 10.55 -8.62
N ILE A 356 -16.53 10.30 -7.31
CA ILE A 356 -16.22 11.30 -6.30
C ILE A 356 -14.82 11.88 -6.54
N TRP A 357 -13.81 11.03 -6.80
CA TRP A 357 -12.47 11.51 -7.16
C TRP A 357 -12.50 12.41 -8.42
N GLN A 358 -13.27 12.07 -9.45
CA GLN A 358 -13.39 12.85 -10.67
C GLN A 358 -14.20 14.16 -10.48
N SER A 359 -15.01 14.27 -9.43
CA SER A 359 -15.82 15.45 -9.12
C SER A 359 -15.03 16.65 -8.60
N ARG A 360 -13.70 16.49 -8.40
CA ARG A 360 -12.81 17.54 -7.86
C ARG A 360 -12.98 18.86 -8.56
N ARG A 361 -13.14 19.91 -7.79
CA ARG A 361 -13.24 21.27 -8.28
C ARG A 361 -12.67 22.27 -7.28
N GLN A 362 -12.03 23.29 -7.80
CA GLN A 362 -11.69 24.47 -7.00
C GLN A 362 -13.00 25.21 -6.66
N PRO A 363 -13.24 25.48 -5.38
CA PRO A 363 -14.41 26.28 -5.00
C PRO A 363 -14.36 27.67 -5.63
N SER A 364 -15.52 28.16 -6.09
CA SER A 364 -15.65 29.52 -6.63
C SER A 364 -15.69 30.61 -5.56
N GLU A 365 -15.93 30.24 -4.32
CA GLU A 365 -16.03 31.09 -3.13
C GLU A 365 -15.04 30.61 -2.06
N ALA A 366 -14.87 31.40 -1.01
CA ALA A 366 -14.01 31.04 0.11
C ALA A 366 -14.48 29.70 0.74
N PHE A 367 -13.58 28.73 0.73
CA PHE A 367 -13.81 27.37 1.21
C PHE A 367 -12.76 27.05 2.26
N THR A 368 -13.21 26.63 3.42
CA THR A 368 -12.31 26.25 4.52
C THR A 368 -12.61 24.84 4.96
N VAL A 369 -11.55 24.07 5.20
CA VAL A 369 -11.62 22.72 5.73
C VAL A 369 -11.01 22.66 7.12
N PHE A 370 -11.66 21.91 8.00
CA PHE A 370 -11.22 21.63 9.36
C PHE A 370 -11.06 20.12 9.49
N MET A 371 -9.89 19.66 9.90
CA MET A 371 -9.59 18.24 10.06
C MET A 371 -8.78 18.02 11.35
N PRO A 372 -9.15 17.06 12.20
CA PRO A 372 -8.34 16.75 13.36
C PRO A 372 -6.96 16.26 12.96
N LYS A 373 -5.94 16.57 13.75
CA LYS A 373 -4.69 15.82 13.71
C LYS A 373 -4.98 14.39 14.13
N PHE A 374 -4.47 13.44 13.40
CA PHE A 374 -4.59 12.03 13.77
C PHE A 374 -3.38 11.22 13.32
N SER A 375 -3.24 10.06 13.91
CA SER A 375 -2.40 9.00 13.37
C SER A 375 -3.18 7.70 13.44
N ALA A 376 -2.99 6.86 12.45
CA ALA A 376 -3.58 5.54 12.40
C ALA A 376 -2.48 4.50 12.17
N ALA A 377 -2.61 3.36 12.84
CA ALA A 377 -1.74 2.22 12.62
C ALA A 377 -2.60 0.96 12.70
N SER A 378 -2.35 0.01 11.83
CA SER A 378 -3.03 -1.26 11.87
C SER A 378 -2.07 -2.41 11.61
N GLU A 379 -2.36 -3.54 12.24
CA GLU A 379 -1.76 -4.82 11.97
C GLU A 379 -2.89 -5.83 11.80
N LEU A 380 -3.10 -6.29 10.55
CA LEU A 380 -4.28 -7.05 10.17
C LEU A 380 -3.88 -8.38 9.54
N SER A 381 -4.57 -9.46 9.95
CA SER A 381 -4.74 -10.66 9.15
C SER A 381 -5.90 -10.44 8.19
N LEU A 382 -5.66 -10.60 6.90
CA LEU A 382 -6.67 -10.37 5.88
C LEU A 382 -7.43 -11.65 5.50
N LYS A 383 -7.05 -12.81 6.07
CA LYS A 383 -7.59 -14.14 5.72
C LYS A 383 -9.10 -14.23 5.79
N GLU A 384 -9.69 -13.77 6.91
CA GLU A 384 -11.15 -13.83 7.11
C GLU A 384 -11.88 -12.88 6.16
N ALA A 385 -11.39 -11.64 6.01
CA ALA A 385 -11.96 -10.67 5.11
C ALA A 385 -11.93 -11.14 3.65
N LEU A 386 -10.79 -11.68 3.18
CA LEU A 386 -10.62 -12.20 1.83
C LEU A 386 -11.49 -13.45 1.59
N SER A 387 -11.65 -14.29 2.60
CA SER A 387 -12.56 -15.44 2.53
C SER A 387 -14.02 -14.98 2.37
N ALA A 388 -14.43 -13.95 3.12
CA ALA A 388 -15.76 -13.33 2.99
C ALA A 388 -15.96 -12.65 1.63
N MET A 389 -14.89 -12.10 1.03
CA MET A 389 -14.89 -11.53 -0.31
C MET A 389 -14.94 -12.59 -1.43
N GLY A 390 -14.97 -13.89 -1.09
CA GLY A 390 -15.14 -14.99 -2.04
C GLY A 390 -13.87 -15.77 -2.36
N MET A 391 -12.77 -15.62 -1.60
CA MET A 391 -11.50 -16.33 -1.81
C MET A 391 -11.30 -17.53 -0.86
N SER A 392 -12.35 -18.18 -0.40
CA SER A 392 -12.26 -19.22 0.64
C SER A 392 -11.39 -20.41 0.25
N LEU A 393 -11.39 -20.83 -1.03
CA LEU A 393 -10.56 -21.94 -1.50
C LEU A 393 -9.06 -21.68 -1.36
N ALA A 394 -8.64 -20.44 -1.53
CA ALA A 394 -7.21 -20.10 -1.40
C ALA A 394 -6.65 -20.37 0.02
N PHE A 395 -7.53 -20.46 1.02
CA PHE A 395 -7.21 -20.69 2.43
C PHE A 395 -7.64 -22.07 2.94
N ASP A 396 -8.09 -22.96 2.05
CA ASP A 396 -8.58 -24.31 2.36
C ASP A 396 -7.45 -25.32 2.12
N GLY A 397 -6.86 -25.84 3.19
CA GLY A 397 -5.71 -26.77 3.13
C GLY A 397 -5.99 -28.07 2.40
N ASP A 398 -7.26 -28.49 2.27
CA ASP A 398 -7.65 -29.73 1.60
C ASP A 398 -7.94 -29.53 0.10
N ASN A 399 -8.32 -28.31 -0.32
CA ASN A 399 -8.86 -28.05 -1.65
C ASN A 399 -8.13 -26.94 -2.42
N ALA A 400 -7.23 -26.19 -1.78
CA ALA A 400 -6.46 -25.15 -2.45
C ALA A 400 -5.53 -25.76 -3.51
N ASP A 401 -5.49 -25.15 -4.70
CA ASP A 401 -4.62 -25.56 -5.78
C ASP A 401 -3.65 -24.42 -6.15
N PHE A 402 -2.43 -24.50 -5.64
CA PHE A 402 -1.31 -23.64 -5.96
C PHE A 402 -0.19 -24.41 -6.69
N SER A 403 -0.56 -25.44 -7.46
CA SER A 403 0.40 -26.23 -8.23
C SER A 403 1.22 -25.44 -9.23
N GLY A 404 0.76 -24.24 -9.62
CA GLY A 404 1.52 -23.31 -10.46
C GLY A 404 2.71 -22.65 -9.76
N VAL A 405 2.75 -22.59 -8.42
CA VAL A 405 3.91 -22.12 -7.65
C VAL A 405 5.07 -23.08 -7.79
N GLY A 406 4.79 -24.39 -7.76
CA GLY A 406 5.80 -25.43 -7.83
C GLY A 406 5.26 -26.77 -7.39
N ARG A 407 6.16 -27.69 -7.12
CA ARG A 407 5.86 -29.02 -6.60
C ARG A 407 6.44 -29.16 -5.19
N PHE A 408 5.61 -29.57 -4.24
CA PHE A 408 5.94 -29.67 -2.81
C PHE A 408 5.90 -31.14 -2.39
N GLY A 409 7.06 -31.80 -2.26
CA GLY A 409 7.15 -33.18 -1.77
C GLY A 409 6.14 -34.14 -2.40
N GLU A 410 5.40 -34.87 -1.55
CA GLU A 410 4.30 -35.76 -1.95
C GLU A 410 2.91 -35.14 -1.78
N CYS A 411 2.82 -33.90 -1.28
CA CYS A 411 1.55 -33.17 -1.10
C CYS A 411 1.19 -32.35 -2.34
N ASP A 412 -0.04 -32.50 -2.82
CA ASP A 412 -0.53 -31.79 -3.99
C ASP A 412 -1.34 -30.52 -3.63
N THR A 413 -1.69 -30.31 -2.35
CA THR A 413 -2.53 -29.20 -1.89
C THR A 413 -1.80 -28.37 -0.84
N HIS A 414 -1.74 -27.07 -1.08
CA HIS A 414 -1.17 -26.10 -0.16
C HIS A 414 -1.99 -24.83 -0.20
N GLU A 415 -2.40 -24.37 0.97
CA GLU A 415 -3.16 -23.15 1.14
C GLU A 415 -2.26 -21.95 1.39
N ILE A 416 -2.80 -20.75 1.18
CA ILE A 416 -2.25 -19.53 1.78
C ILE A 416 -2.52 -19.61 3.29
N SER A 417 -1.48 -19.73 4.08
CA SER A 417 -1.63 -19.82 5.54
C SER A 417 -1.98 -18.47 6.13
N GLU A 418 -1.35 -17.40 5.63
CA GLU A 418 -1.49 -16.05 6.17
C GLU A 418 -1.28 -14.97 5.10
N VAL A 419 -2.08 -13.91 5.18
CA VAL A 419 -1.88 -12.64 4.46
C VAL A 419 -1.85 -11.53 5.49
N ARG A 420 -0.65 -11.00 5.80
CA ARG A 420 -0.46 -9.96 6.80
C ARG A 420 -0.18 -8.61 6.17
N GLN A 421 -0.82 -7.61 6.75
CA GLN A 421 -0.60 -6.22 6.43
C GLN A 421 -0.30 -5.43 7.71
N LYS A 422 0.80 -4.67 7.69
CA LYS A 422 1.13 -3.70 8.74
C LYS A 422 1.28 -2.33 8.11
N THR A 423 0.47 -1.40 8.53
CA THR A 423 0.37 -0.05 7.96
C THR A 423 0.42 0.99 9.05
N THR A 424 1.02 2.13 8.73
CA THR A 424 1.05 3.28 9.61
C THR A 424 0.89 4.55 8.79
N LEU A 425 0.05 5.45 9.24
CA LEU A 425 -0.22 6.76 8.65
C LEU A 425 -0.24 7.81 9.75
N ALA A 426 0.34 8.96 9.47
CA ALA A 426 0.20 10.14 10.31
C ALA A 426 -0.23 11.34 9.45
N ALA A 427 -1.28 12.02 9.86
CA ALA A 427 -1.73 13.27 9.26
C ALA A 427 -1.57 14.40 10.29
N ASP A 428 -0.55 15.21 10.11
CA ASP A 428 -0.25 16.36 10.95
C ASP A 428 0.06 17.61 10.11
N VAL A 429 0.40 18.69 10.79
CA VAL A 429 0.68 20.00 10.16
C VAL A 429 2.08 20.12 9.55
N ASN A 430 2.83 19.04 9.35
CA ASN A 430 4.24 19.13 9.00
C ASN A 430 4.53 20.01 7.78
N GLY A 431 4.79 21.25 8.14
CA GLY A 431 5.20 22.41 7.40
C GLY A 431 5.14 23.62 8.33
N THR A 432 6.16 23.93 9.03
CA THR A 432 6.45 25.16 9.79
C THR A 432 5.26 25.86 10.47
N VAL A 433 5.18 25.79 11.78
CA VAL A 433 4.39 26.68 12.63
C VAL A 433 4.87 28.12 12.38
N GLY A 434 4.22 28.80 11.45
CA GLY A 434 4.27 30.24 11.29
C GLY A 434 3.10 30.81 12.03
N SER A 435 3.32 31.35 13.23
CA SER A 435 2.33 32.12 13.96
C SER A 435 2.13 33.47 13.24
N ALA A 436 1.13 33.52 12.37
CA ALA A 436 0.52 34.76 11.92
C ALA A 436 -0.98 34.53 11.98
N GLY A 437 -1.59 34.83 13.10
CA GLY A 437 -3.02 34.84 13.29
C GLY A 437 -3.68 35.87 12.37
N THR A 438 -4.16 35.42 11.23
CA THR A 438 -5.21 36.12 10.50
C THR A 438 -6.50 35.45 10.96
N PRO A 439 -7.42 36.16 11.61
CA PRO A 439 -8.71 35.59 11.97
C PRO A 439 -9.41 35.18 10.66
N ILE A 440 -9.64 33.91 10.47
CA ILE A 440 -10.49 33.40 9.39
C ILE A 440 -11.91 33.75 9.81
N ILE A 441 -12.52 34.69 9.09
CA ILE A 441 -13.93 35.04 9.27
C ILE A 441 -14.73 33.83 8.80
N MET A 442 -15.39 33.14 9.73
CA MET A 442 -16.38 32.11 9.40
C MET A 442 -17.48 32.76 8.56
N GLY A 443 -17.55 32.42 7.28
CA GLY A 443 -18.71 32.72 6.45
C GLY A 443 -19.82 31.76 6.81
N ASP A 444 -20.99 32.28 7.06
CA ASP A 444 -22.20 31.56 7.51
C ASP A 444 -22.93 30.83 6.37
N ASP A 445 -22.29 30.47 5.27
CA ASP A 445 -22.96 30.08 4.03
C ASP A 445 -22.79 28.59 3.63
N GLY A 446 -22.62 27.66 4.57
CA GLY A 446 -22.69 26.20 4.29
C GLY A 446 -21.61 25.66 3.34
N GLN A 447 -20.52 26.38 3.13
CA GLN A 447 -19.45 26.00 2.20
C GLN A 447 -18.28 25.26 2.86
N ASN A 448 -18.10 25.38 4.17
CA ASN A 448 -17.01 24.77 4.90
C ASN A 448 -17.24 23.27 5.12
N ILE A 449 -16.17 22.48 5.16
CA ILE A 449 -16.21 21.08 5.60
C ILE A 449 -15.47 20.98 6.93
N ILE A 450 -16.19 20.53 7.94
CA ILE A 450 -15.67 20.34 9.29
C ILE A 450 -15.76 18.84 9.61
N LEU A 451 -14.61 18.20 9.81
CA LEU A 451 -14.54 16.81 10.23
C LEU A 451 -14.52 16.73 11.76
N ASP A 452 -15.66 17.03 12.37
CA ASP A 452 -15.91 17.01 13.82
C ASP A 452 -16.61 15.73 14.29
N SER A 453 -16.76 14.77 13.40
CA SER A 453 -17.38 13.46 13.60
C SER A 453 -16.67 12.42 12.73
N PRO A 454 -16.95 11.11 12.89
CA PRO A 454 -16.30 10.06 12.11
C PRO A 454 -16.35 10.30 10.61
N PHE A 455 -15.21 10.05 9.94
CA PHE A 455 -15.06 10.27 8.50
C PHE A 455 -14.25 9.14 7.85
N LEU A 456 -14.45 8.97 6.56
CA LEU A 456 -13.65 8.11 5.71
C LEU A 456 -12.51 8.91 5.09
N TYR A 457 -11.30 8.34 5.05
CA TYR A 457 -10.16 8.97 4.38
C TYR A 457 -9.50 8.01 3.40
N VAL A 458 -8.97 8.58 2.33
CA VAL A 458 -8.28 7.85 1.26
C VAL A 458 -7.03 8.64 0.87
N ILE A 459 -5.88 7.97 0.77
CA ILE A 459 -4.73 8.50 0.06
C ILE A 459 -4.70 7.86 -1.32
N VAL A 460 -4.67 8.66 -2.36
CA VAL A 460 -4.70 8.20 -3.74
C VAL A 460 -3.48 8.68 -4.51
N HIS A 461 -3.12 7.93 -5.54
CA HIS A 461 -2.25 8.44 -6.60
C HIS A 461 -3.07 9.42 -7.45
N ALA A 462 -2.64 10.68 -7.56
CA ALA A 462 -3.48 11.77 -8.06
C ALA A 462 -3.86 11.65 -9.55
N GLU A 463 -3.00 11.07 -10.36
CA GLU A 463 -3.27 10.86 -11.79
C GLU A 463 -4.32 9.76 -12.01
N THR A 464 -4.23 8.65 -11.27
CA THR A 464 -5.07 7.47 -11.49
C THR A 464 -6.31 7.40 -10.61
N GLY A 465 -6.30 8.06 -9.44
CA GLY A 465 -7.34 7.95 -8.43
C GLY A 465 -7.34 6.60 -7.69
N VAL A 466 -6.29 5.79 -7.86
CA VAL A 466 -6.17 4.48 -7.19
C VAL A 466 -5.81 4.66 -5.73
N PRO A 467 -6.57 4.04 -4.79
CA PRO A 467 -6.31 4.11 -3.37
C PRO A 467 -5.02 3.41 -2.97
N ILE A 468 -4.15 4.12 -2.26
CA ILE A 468 -2.92 3.60 -1.66
C ILE A 468 -3.16 3.25 -0.21
N PHE A 469 -3.83 4.15 0.51
CA PHE A 469 -4.39 3.91 1.84
C PHE A 469 -5.86 4.26 1.86
N MET A 470 -6.60 3.56 2.70
CA MET A 470 -8.01 3.83 2.96
C MET A 470 -8.34 3.47 4.40
N GLY A 471 -9.23 4.24 5.02
CA GLY A 471 -9.63 3.95 6.39
C GLY A 471 -10.77 4.80 6.88
N THR A 472 -11.28 4.45 8.04
CA THR A 472 -12.27 5.22 8.77
C THR A 472 -11.65 5.74 10.06
N MET A 473 -11.88 7.01 10.35
CA MET A 473 -11.46 7.67 11.59
C MET A 473 -12.68 7.79 12.48
N MET A 474 -12.75 6.94 13.50
CA MET A 474 -13.84 6.91 14.49
C MET A 474 -13.51 7.76 15.72
N ASP A 475 -12.22 7.85 16.03
CA ASP A 475 -11.67 8.58 17.15
C ASP A 475 -10.22 9.02 16.86
N PRO A 476 -9.94 10.31 16.71
CA PRO A 476 -8.59 10.78 16.40
C PRO A 476 -7.62 10.76 17.59
N THR A 477 -8.09 10.41 18.80
CA THR A 477 -7.28 10.41 20.02
C THR A 477 -6.68 9.06 20.38
N VAL A 478 -7.04 7.98 19.66
CA VAL A 478 -6.56 6.60 19.87
C VAL A 478 -5.68 6.09 18.76
#